data_20b834f2d47e8a4e2342eadf0aac3d58
#
_entry.id   20b834f2d47e8a4e2342eadf0aac3d58
#
_cell.length_a   1.000
_cell.length_b   1.000
_cell.length_c   1.000
_cell.angle_alpha   90.00
_cell.angle_beta   90.00
_cell.angle_gamma   90.00
#
_symmetry.space_group_name_H-M   'P 1'
#
loop_
_entity.id
_entity.type
_entity.pdbx_description
1 polymer ?
#
loop_
_entity_poly.entity_id
_entity_poly.type
_entity_poly.pdbx_seq_one_letter_code
_entity_poly.pdbx_strand_id
1 'polypeptide(L)'
;MIKAKEQRLEQLPIFWMEQIVRRYRQVATQALGAEEAGLSVDQWVVLKQVGENNGCSQVEIGNSTVKDAPTTTRIIDQLVNKNLISKQLDPEDRRRYMVFLTEKGQRLIDRLLPVVQEYRQIPLQGFSETEQKQLLENLKRMLHNLA
;
A
#
# COMPACT_ATOMS: atom_id res chain seq x y z
N MET A 1 23.17 37.68 -8.89
CA MET A 1 22.61 36.34 -8.62
C MET A 1 22.01 36.33 -7.23
N ILE A 2 20.70 36.29 -7.14
CA ILE A 2 20.01 36.19 -5.85
C ILE A 2 20.25 34.76 -5.36
N LYS A 3 21.04 34.58 -4.28
CA LYS A 3 21.12 33.27 -3.62
C LYS A 3 19.71 32.90 -3.18
N ALA A 4 19.18 31.79 -3.71
CA ALA A 4 17.94 31.25 -3.21
C ALA A 4 18.12 31.02 -1.70
N LYS A 5 17.22 31.62 -0.90
CA LYS A 5 17.25 31.45 0.55
C LYS A 5 16.98 29.98 0.86
N GLU A 6 17.96 29.31 1.45
CA GLU A 6 17.81 27.90 1.82
C GLU A 6 16.65 27.77 2.80
N GLN A 7 15.71 26.90 2.45
CA GLN A 7 14.55 26.62 3.31
C GLN A 7 14.92 25.62 4.41
N ARG A 8 14.41 25.84 5.63
CA ARG A 8 14.57 24.89 6.70
C ARG A 8 13.76 23.63 6.38
N LEU A 9 14.23 22.45 6.83
CA LEU A 9 13.55 21.17 6.58
C LEU A 9 12.07 21.19 6.97
N GLU A 10 11.74 21.81 8.09
CA GLU A 10 10.37 21.94 8.58
C GLU A 10 9.43 22.77 7.67
N GLN A 11 9.98 23.47 6.66
CA GLN A 11 9.24 24.22 5.67
C GLN A 11 8.99 23.43 4.37
N LEU A 12 9.54 22.21 4.30
CA LEU A 12 9.47 21.37 3.09
C LEU A 12 8.34 20.34 3.22
N PRO A 13 7.36 20.32 2.29
CA PRO A 13 6.28 19.33 2.32
C PRO A 13 6.78 17.88 2.35
N ILE A 14 7.83 17.57 1.59
CA ILE A 14 8.40 16.20 1.52
C ILE A 14 8.92 15.74 2.87
N PHE A 15 9.54 16.63 3.66
CA PHE A 15 10.00 16.32 5.01
C PHE A 15 8.85 15.79 5.90
N TRP A 16 7.70 16.47 5.86
CA TRP A 16 6.52 16.07 6.62
C TRP A 16 5.88 14.79 6.08
N MET A 17 5.85 14.64 4.76
CA MET A 17 5.34 13.41 4.14
C MET A 17 6.13 12.18 4.59
N GLU A 18 7.45 12.25 4.63
CA GLU A 18 8.30 11.16 5.11
C GLU A 18 8.04 10.85 6.59
N GLN A 19 7.90 11.86 7.44
CA GLN A 19 7.57 11.70 8.85
C GLN A 19 6.18 11.04 9.03
N ILE A 20 5.19 11.49 8.27
CA ILE A 20 3.82 10.96 8.31
C ILE A 20 3.83 9.49 7.88
N VAL A 21 4.44 9.15 6.75
CA VAL A 21 4.50 7.76 6.26
C VAL A 21 5.20 6.86 7.26
N ARG A 22 6.33 7.28 7.81
CA ARG A 22 7.05 6.53 8.83
C ARG A 22 6.20 6.26 10.07
N ARG A 23 5.54 7.28 10.60
CA ARG A 23 4.69 7.15 11.78
C ARG A 23 3.43 6.33 11.51
N TYR A 24 2.81 6.56 10.37
CA TYR A 24 1.65 5.81 9.92
C TYR A 24 1.95 4.30 9.83
N ARG A 25 3.11 3.92 9.27
CA ARG A 25 3.52 2.52 9.20
C ARG A 25 3.70 1.89 10.58
N GLN A 26 4.18 2.62 11.56
CA GLN A 26 4.29 2.13 12.94
C GLN A 26 2.89 1.85 13.53
N VAL A 27 1.95 2.77 13.36
CA VAL A 27 0.56 2.60 13.81
C VAL A 27 -0.10 1.40 13.14
N ALA A 28 0.04 1.28 11.82
CA ALA A 28 -0.50 0.15 11.05
C ALA A 28 0.11 -1.19 11.50
N THR A 29 1.41 -1.25 11.72
CA THR A 29 2.09 -2.45 12.20
C THR A 29 1.57 -2.90 13.56
N GLN A 30 1.37 -1.96 14.49
CA GLN A 30 0.79 -2.26 15.79
C GLN A 30 -0.65 -2.76 15.68
N ALA A 31 -1.47 -2.11 14.86
CA ALA A 31 -2.87 -2.49 14.69
C ALA A 31 -3.02 -3.89 14.08
N LEU A 32 -2.25 -4.20 13.04
CA LEU A 32 -2.26 -5.54 12.42
C LEU A 32 -1.68 -6.61 13.35
N GLY A 33 -0.66 -6.27 14.13
CA GLY A 33 -0.07 -7.17 15.12
C GLY A 33 -1.04 -7.53 16.24
N ALA A 34 -1.86 -6.58 16.71
CA ALA A 34 -2.87 -6.81 17.72
C ALA A 34 -3.96 -7.80 17.27
N GLU A 35 -4.22 -7.90 15.96
CA GLU A 35 -5.18 -8.83 15.39
C GLU A 35 -4.61 -10.25 15.16
N GLU A 36 -3.35 -10.47 15.49
CA GLU A 36 -2.66 -11.76 15.27
C GLU A 36 -2.78 -12.27 13.82
N ALA A 37 -2.87 -11.35 12.87
CA ALA A 37 -3.09 -11.66 11.47
C ALA A 37 -1.89 -12.33 10.79
N GLY A 38 -0.70 -12.24 11.39
CA GLY A 38 0.53 -12.75 10.82
C GLY A 38 0.95 -12.04 9.52
N LEU A 39 0.46 -10.83 9.29
CA LEU A 39 0.77 -10.02 8.12
C LEU A 39 1.56 -8.77 8.49
N SER A 40 2.56 -8.46 7.67
CA SER A 40 3.17 -7.14 7.65
C SER A 40 2.26 -6.14 6.92
N VAL A 41 2.53 -4.85 7.07
CA VAL A 41 1.82 -3.79 6.33
C VAL A 41 1.97 -4.00 4.82
N ASP A 42 3.17 -4.35 4.35
CA ASP A 42 3.40 -4.58 2.92
C ASP A 42 2.64 -5.81 2.40
N GLN A 43 2.57 -6.87 3.18
CA GLN A 43 1.77 -8.06 2.84
C GLN A 43 0.27 -7.74 2.80
N TRP A 44 -0.23 -6.96 3.75
CA TRP A 44 -1.61 -6.49 3.73
C TRP A 44 -1.93 -5.69 2.46
N VAL A 45 -1.08 -4.75 2.09
CA VAL A 45 -1.28 -3.91 0.89
C VAL A 45 -1.32 -4.76 -0.37
N VAL A 46 -0.41 -5.70 -0.52
CA VAL A 46 -0.40 -6.62 -1.68
C VAL A 46 -1.64 -7.52 -1.68
N LEU A 47 -2.00 -8.10 -0.54
CA LEU A 47 -3.21 -8.93 -0.42
C LEU A 47 -4.46 -8.15 -0.81
N LYS A 48 -4.61 -6.93 -0.30
CA LYS A 48 -5.74 -6.04 -0.61
C LYS A 48 -5.77 -5.68 -2.10
N GLN A 49 -4.63 -5.42 -2.69
CA GLN A 49 -4.50 -5.12 -4.13
C GLN A 49 -4.93 -6.30 -4.99
N VAL A 50 -4.56 -7.51 -4.62
CA VAL A 50 -5.03 -8.74 -5.30
C VAL A 50 -6.54 -8.87 -5.16
N GLY A 51 -7.10 -8.60 -4.00
CA GLY A 51 -8.55 -8.64 -3.77
C GLY A 51 -9.32 -7.64 -4.63
N GLU A 52 -8.75 -6.46 -4.88
CA GLU A 52 -9.37 -5.43 -5.74
C GLU A 52 -9.23 -5.73 -7.24
N ASN A 53 -8.18 -6.45 -7.63
CA ASN A 53 -7.84 -6.76 -9.01
C ASN A 53 -7.55 -8.26 -9.18
N ASN A 54 -8.50 -9.08 -8.80
CA ASN A 54 -8.35 -10.53 -8.83
C ASN A 54 -8.01 -11.01 -10.26
N GLY A 55 -6.98 -11.82 -10.37
CA GLY A 55 -6.48 -12.27 -11.66
C GLY A 55 -5.49 -11.31 -12.34
N CYS A 56 -5.01 -10.28 -11.65
CA CYS A 56 -4.00 -9.38 -12.18
C CYS A 56 -2.62 -10.06 -12.27
N SER A 57 -1.74 -9.50 -13.08
CA SER A 57 -0.37 -10.01 -13.19
C SER A 57 0.48 -9.57 -11.98
N GLN A 58 1.53 -10.34 -11.70
CA GLN A 58 2.50 -10.01 -10.66
C GLN A 58 3.19 -8.66 -10.92
N VAL A 59 3.43 -8.32 -12.19
CA VAL A 59 4.01 -7.02 -12.60
C VAL A 59 3.06 -5.87 -12.27
N GLU A 60 1.76 -6.03 -12.53
CA GLU A 60 0.75 -5.02 -12.19
C GLU A 60 0.67 -4.77 -10.68
N ILE A 61 0.79 -5.81 -9.87
CA ILE A 61 0.86 -5.67 -8.40
C ILE A 61 2.08 -4.83 -7.99
N GLY A 62 3.26 -5.10 -8.53
CA GLY A 62 4.47 -4.33 -8.25
C GLY A 62 4.30 -2.85 -8.61
N ASN A 63 3.77 -2.56 -9.79
CA ASN A 63 3.54 -1.20 -10.27
C ASN A 63 2.54 -0.44 -9.40
N SER A 64 1.44 -1.08 -9.00
CA SER A 64 0.39 -0.44 -8.20
C SER A 64 0.74 -0.27 -6.72
N THR A 65 1.66 -1.06 -6.19
CA THR A 65 2.12 -0.97 -4.80
C THR A 65 3.45 -0.22 -4.63
N VAL A 66 4.02 0.28 -5.73
CA VAL A 66 5.31 1.01 -5.77
C VAL A 66 6.44 0.18 -5.17
N LYS A 67 6.43 -1.13 -5.42
CA LYS A 67 7.50 -2.06 -5.00
C LYS A 67 8.31 -2.51 -6.22
N ASP A 68 9.61 -2.73 -6.00
CA ASP A 68 10.45 -3.35 -7.02
C ASP A 68 10.04 -4.81 -7.28
N ALA A 69 10.45 -5.36 -8.42
CA ALA A 69 10.07 -6.71 -8.83
C ALA A 69 10.54 -7.81 -7.84
N PRO A 70 11.79 -7.81 -7.33
CA PRO A 70 12.23 -8.80 -6.34
C PRO A 70 11.42 -8.74 -5.04
N THR A 71 11.12 -7.56 -4.52
CA THR A 71 10.31 -7.38 -3.31
C THR A 71 8.88 -7.87 -3.53
N THR A 72 8.28 -7.53 -4.66
CA THR A 72 6.93 -7.98 -5.03
C THR A 72 6.87 -9.51 -5.11
N THR A 73 7.81 -10.15 -5.78
CA THR A 73 7.91 -11.61 -5.87
C THR A 73 7.97 -12.26 -4.50
N ARG A 74 8.83 -11.74 -3.62
CA ARG A 74 8.99 -12.25 -2.25
C ARG A 74 7.69 -12.15 -1.45
N ILE A 75 7.01 -11.03 -1.51
CA ILE A 75 5.73 -10.81 -0.79
C ILE A 75 4.65 -11.75 -1.33
N ILE A 76 4.53 -11.86 -2.64
CA ILE A 76 3.57 -12.77 -3.28
C ILE A 76 3.83 -14.22 -2.86
N ASP A 77 5.07 -14.67 -2.90
CA ASP A 77 5.44 -16.03 -2.49
C ASP A 77 5.13 -16.29 -1.01
N GLN A 78 5.35 -15.30 -0.13
CA GLN A 78 4.96 -15.38 1.27
C GLN A 78 3.45 -15.54 1.45
N LEU A 79 2.65 -14.80 0.68
CA LEU A 79 1.20 -14.89 0.71
C LEU A 79 0.68 -16.22 0.12
N VAL A 80 1.33 -16.74 -0.90
CA VAL A 80 1.05 -18.09 -1.44
C VAL A 80 1.31 -19.16 -0.38
N ASN A 81 2.44 -19.07 0.33
CA ASN A 81 2.78 -20.02 1.40
C ASN A 81 1.79 -19.98 2.57
N LYS A 82 1.14 -18.84 2.79
CA LYS A 82 0.06 -18.69 3.78
C LYS A 82 -1.31 -19.12 3.25
N ASN A 83 -1.40 -19.57 2.02
CA ASN A 83 -2.65 -19.94 1.34
C ASN A 83 -3.67 -18.77 1.21
N LEU A 84 -3.18 -17.54 1.19
CA LEU A 84 -4.03 -16.35 1.07
C LEU A 84 -4.26 -15.95 -0.39
N ILE A 85 -3.31 -16.26 -1.25
CA ILE A 85 -3.39 -16.09 -2.69
C ILE A 85 -2.89 -17.35 -3.40
N SER A 86 -3.27 -17.50 -4.65
CA SER A 86 -2.72 -18.50 -5.57
C SER A 86 -2.10 -17.81 -6.77
N LYS A 87 -1.14 -18.46 -7.40
CA LYS A 87 -0.45 -17.92 -8.56
C LYS A 87 -0.44 -18.96 -9.67
N GLN A 88 -0.77 -18.53 -10.87
CA GLN A 88 -0.87 -19.38 -12.05
C GLN A 88 -0.09 -18.77 -13.21
N LEU A 89 0.52 -19.59 -14.05
CA LEU A 89 1.10 -19.11 -15.29
C LEU A 89 0.01 -18.57 -16.20
N ASP A 90 0.29 -17.44 -16.85
CA ASP A 90 -0.58 -16.91 -17.90
C ASP A 90 -0.62 -17.91 -19.06
N PRO A 91 -1.80 -18.39 -19.51
CA PRO A 91 -1.91 -19.29 -20.65
C PRO A 91 -1.37 -18.70 -21.96
N GLU A 92 -1.42 -17.38 -22.10
CA GLU A 92 -0.98 -16.67 -23.31
C GLU A 92 0.50 -16.24 -23.27
N ASP A 93 1.06 -16.07 -22.06
CA ASP A 93 2.47 -15.70 -21.87
C ASP A 93 3.06 -16.39 -20.63
N ARG A 94 3.79 -17.48 -20.84
CA ARG A 94 4.40 -18.30 -19.79
C ARG A 94 5.50 -17.58 -18.98
N ARG A 95 5.84 -16.35 -19.35
CA ARG A 95 6.76 -15.52 -18.58
C ARG A 95 6.04 -14.69 -17.50
N ARG A 96 4.71 -14.72 -17.50
CA ARG A 96 3.85 -13.96 -16.57
C ARG A 96 3.14 -14.90 -15.63
N TYR A 97 3.02 -14.45 -14.39
CA TYR A 97 2.15 -15.06 -13.39
C TYR A 97 0.92 -14.17 -13.15
N MET A 98 -0.24 -14.81 -13.13
CA MET A 98 -1.50 -14.21 -12.70
C MET A 98 -1.76 -14.58 -11.27
N VAL A 99 -2.28 -13.66 -10.47
CA VAL A 99 -2.45 -13.80 -9.02
C VAL A 99 -3.92 -13.73 -8.67
N PHE A 100 -4.38 -14.67 -7.86
CA PHE A 100 -5.78 -14.82 -7.48
C PHE A 100 -5.92 -14.87 -5.96
N LEU A 101 -7.00 -14.27 -5.46
CA LEU A 101 -7.36 -14.34 -4.06
C LEU A 101 -7.99 -15.72 -3.75
N THR A 102 -7.60 -16.32 -2.62
CA THR A 102 -8.26 -17.52 -2.11
C THR A 102 -9.44 -17.15 -1.21
N GLU A 103 -10.30 -18.11 -0.90
CA GLU A 103 -11.36 -17.89 0.10
C GLU A 103 -10.81 -17.51 1.46
N LYS A 104 -9.70 -18.14 1.87
CA LYS A 104 -9.00 -17.79 3.11
C LYS A 104 -8.49 -16.36 3.07
N GLY A 105 -7.95 -15.91 1.93
CA GLY A 105 -7.50 -14.54 1.71
C GLY A 105 -8.66 -13.55 1.82
N GLN A 106 -9.79 -13.85 1.20
CA GLN A 106 -10.99 -13.01 1.28
C GLN A 106 -11.51 -12.89 2.73
N ARG A 107 -11.59 -14.00 3.45
CA ARG A 107 -12.00 -13.98 4.87
C ARG A 107 -11.07 -13.15 5.74
N LEU A 108 -9.77 -13.20 5.48
CA LEU A 108 -8.80 -12.39 6.20
C LEU A 108 -8.96 -10.90 5.88
N ILE A 109 -9.15 -10.55 4.62
CA ILE A 109 -9.44 -9.17 4.22
C ILE A 109 -10.68 -8.66 4.95
N ASP A 110 -11.78 -9.41 4.93
CA ASP A 110 -13.03 -9.03 5.56
C ASP A 110 -12.88 -8.82 7.07
N ARG A 111 -12.09 -9.67 7.72
CA ARG A 111 -11.80 -9.56 9.16
C ARG A 111 -10.96 -8.33 9.50
N LEU A 112 -9.95 -8.01 8.68
CA LEU A 112 -9.00 -6.93 8.97
C LEU A 112 -9.48 -5.56 8.48
N LEU A 113 -10.42 -5.52 7.55
CA LEU A 113 -10.87 -4.27 6.95
C LEU A 113 -11.34 -3.23 7.96
N PRO A 114 -12.14 -3.56 9.00
CA PRO A 114 -12.56 -2.58 10.01
C PRO A 114 -11.36 -1.97 10.76
N VAL A 115 -10.37 -2.79 11.11
CA VAL A 115 -9.14 -2.35 11.79
C VAL A 115 -8.33 -1.41 10.90
N VAL A 116 -8.20 -1.76 9.64
CA VAL A 116 -7.49 -0.94 8.64
C VAL A 116 -8.20 0.40 8.42
N GLN A 117 -9.53 0.38 8.32
CA GLN A 117 -10.32 1.61 8.19
C GLN A 117 -10.14 2.52 9.39
N GLU A 118 -10.09 1.97 10.60
CA GLU A 118 -9.87 2.72 11.82
C GLU A 118 -8.51 3.44 11.83
N TYR A 119 -7.40 2.73 11.61
CA TYR A 119 -6.10 3.39 11.64
C TYR A 119 -5.86 4.33 10.46
N ARG A 120 -6.51 4.11 9.30
CA ARG A 120 -6.46 5.03 8.16
C ARG A 120 -7.05 6.39 8.45
N GLN A 121 -8.02 6.46 9.37
CA GLN A 121 -8.67 7.72 9.73
C GLN A 121 -7.86 8.54 10.74
N ILE A 122 -6.93 7.92 11.48
CA ILE A 122 -6.17 8.62 12.52
C ILE A 122 -5.49 9.89 12.00
N PRO A 123 -4.71 9.87 10.91
CA PRO A 123 -4.05 11.09 10.43
C PRO A 123 -5.01 12.11 9.82
N LEU A 124 -6.25 11.73 9.55
CA LEU A 124 -7.25 12.60 8.94
C LEU A 124 -8.22 13.21 9.95
N GLN A 125 -8.04 12.94 11.24
CA GLN A 125 -8.88 13.52 12.31
C GLN A 125 -8.82 15.05 12.25
N GLY A 126 -9.99 15.70 12.29
CA GLY A 126 -10.11 17.15 12.21
C GLY A 126 -10.12 17.74 10.79
N PHE A 127 -9.92 16.91 9.76
CA PHE A 127 -10.02 17.35 8.37
C PHE A 127 -11.46 17.23 7.87
N SER A 128 -11.97 18.29 7.23
CA SER A 128 -13.24 18.21 6.51
C SER A 128 -13.11 17.33 5.25
N GLU A 129 -14.24 16.89 4.69
CA GLU A 129 -14.23 16.15 3.42
C GLU A 129 -13.57 16.96 2.29
N THR A 130 -13.81 18.26 2.25
CA THR A 130 -13.20 19.16 1.26
C THR A 130 -11.68 19.21 1.42
N GLU A 131 -11.18 19.34 2.65
CA GLU A 131 -9.75 19.34 2.94
C GLU A 131 -9.09 18.01 2.56
N GLN A 132 -9.73 16.88 2.87
CA GLN A 132 -9.23 15.55 2.50
C GLN A 132 -9.14 15.39 0.98
N LYS A 133 -10.17 15.83 0.25
CA LYS A 133 -10.21 15.79 -1.20
C LYS A 133 -9.12 16.66 -1.83
N GLN A 134 -8.94 17.87 -1.31
CA GLN A 134 -7.88 18.77 -1.77
C GLN A 134 -6.49 18.22 -1.51
N LEU A 135 -6.28 17.61 -0.34
CA LEU A 135 -5.02 16.95 0.00
C LEU A 135 -4.71 15.82 -1.00
N LEU A 136 -5.69 14.96 -1.29
CA LEU A 136 -5.52 13.86 -2.24
C LEU A 136 -5.15 14.38 -3.64
N GLU A 137 -5.83 15.42 -4.12
CA GLU A 137 -5.53 16.01 -5.42
C GLU A 137 -4.13 16.64 -5.47
N ASN A 138 -3.73 17.31 -4.40
CA ASN A 138 -2.38 17.88 -4.28
C ASN A 138 -1.29 16.81 -4.31
N LEU A 139 -1.48 15.71 -3.58
CA LEU A 139 -0.54 14.58 -3.57
C LEU A 139 -0.41 13.94 -4.96
N LYS A 140 -1.52 13.74 -5.65
CA LYS A 140 -1.52 13.21 -7.03
C LYS A 140 -0.78 14.14 -7.99
N ARG A 141 -0.97 15.44 -7.86
CA ARG A 141 -0.25 16.44 -8.67
C ARG A 141 1.25 16.41 -8.40
N MET A 142 1.65 16.33 -7.14
CA MET A 142 3.07 16.19 -6.78
C MET A 142 3.69 14.94 -7.40
N LEU A 143 3.01 13.81 -7.32
CA LEU A 143 3.48 12.56 -7.91
C LEU A 143 3.60 12.67 -9.43
N HIS A 144 2.61 13.28 -10.09
CA HIS A 144 2.61 13.52 -11.53
C HIS A 144 3.81 14.37 -11.97
N ASN A 145 4.17 15.39 -11.19
CA ASN A 145 5.33 16.25 -11.49
C ASN A 145 6.67 15.52 -11.45
N LEU A 146 6.73 14.36 -10.79
CA LEU A 146 7.93 13.53 -10.68
C LEU A 146 8.02 12.44 -11.77
N ALA A 147 6.99 12.30 -12.56
CA ALA A 147 6.94 11.29 -13.62
C ALA A 147 7.84 11.65 -14.82
#